data_4ffdb25ef78ce488863aa8c8a1e1dd2e
#
_entry.id   4ffdb25ef78ce488863aa8c8a1e1dd2e
#
_cell.length_a   1.000
_cell.length_b   1.000
_cell.length_c   1.000
_cell.angle_alpha   90.00
_cell.angle_beta   90.00
_cell.angle_gamma   90.00
#
_symmetry.space_group_name_H-M   'P 1'
#
loop_
_entity.id
_entity.type
_entity.pdbx_description
1 polymer ?
#
loop_
_entity_poly.entity_id
_entity_poly.type
_entity_poly.pdbx_seq_one_letter_code
_entity_poly.pdbx_strand_id
1 'polypeptide(L)'
;MVGVPWQVKWRNLKVKKGDRELSLADAADSGWVYDVLWSWDGEKYEWVWARELVGLLEVLEPFKGYWILALEECNLVIPPKDEATRGLSTHGRLITGNTFMFELQASNGRLKQSVWLGYTQGSRGGLIIPQPPEPPEPSELKVFTLDKEGKPSVINMRTGLEPRTVWDVVVQFSGKRKPIQEEITLTWDGIGYFPKNMSLTLIDLSTGTRKYLRTQTSYRFIPTEGEAERRFKLIMEQTGERVLRIINLQATPLRSQGILIQFALTKPAVTQVEVLSLTGRKIATVEMGQNRQAGQNTILWRGNSANGHLIPAGVYLIRINAQDEEGRQVQATRTMIVR
;
A
#
# COMPACT_ATOMS: atom_id res chain seq x y z
N MET A 1 25.25 5.91 15.08
CA MET A 1 24.70 4.78 15.86
C MET A 1 24.90 5.08 17.33
N VAL A 2 23.89 4.79 18.13
CA VAL A 2 23.91 5.02 19.57
C VAL A 2 23.53 3.74 20.28
N GLY A 3 24.06 3.53 21.51
CA GLY A 3 23.69 2.45 22.40
C GLY A 3 23.24 3.02 23.74
N VAL A 4 22.44 2.27 24.48
CA VAL A 4 21.99 2.68 25.81
C VAL A 4 22.56 1.72 26.88
N PRO A 5 22.94 2.25 28.05
CA PRO A 5 23.57 1.42 29.10
C PRO A 5 22.55 0.63 29.94
N TRP A 6 21.27 1.01 29.88
CA TRP A 6 20.13 0.37 30.53
C TRP A 6 18.89 0.52 29.67
N GLN A 7 17.79 -0.13 30.03
CA GLN A 7 16.51 0.05 29.32
C GLN A 7 16.02 1.48 29.42
N VAL A 8 15.67 2.07 28.26
CA VAL A 8 15.20 3.46 28.16
C VAL A 8 13.98 3.51 27.27
N LYS A 9 12.89 4.13 27.72
CA LYS A 9 11.82 4.52 26.80
C LYS A 9 12.34 5.59 25.86
N TRP A 10 12.27 5.36 24.56
CA TRP A 10 12.80 6.27 23.53
C TRP A 10 12.29 7.72 23.70
N ARG A 11 11.05 7.91 24.15
CA ARG A 11 10.46 9.23 24.42
C ARG A 11 11.12 10.00 25.58
N ASN A 12 11.81 9.29 26.44
CA ASN A 12 12.51 9.88 27.58
C ASN A 12 13.94 10.34 27.22
N LEU A 13 14.40 10.04 25.99
CA LEU A 13 15.62 10.60 25.46
C LEU A 13 15.44 12.09 25.18
N LYS A 14 16.50 12.87 25.36
CA LYS A 14 16.55 14.28 25.02
C LYS A 14 17.74 14.57 24.13
N VAL A 15 17.71 15.74 23.49
CA VAL A 15 18.80 16.24 22.63
C VAL A 15 19.27 17.57 23.19
N LYS A 16 20.59 17.69 23.40
CA LYS A 16 21.24 18.89 23.88
C LYS A 16 22.13 19.51 22.81
N LYS A 17 21.96 20.81 22.60
CA LYS A 17 22.80 21.63 21.72
C LYS A 17 23.13 22.96 22.44
N GLY A 18 24.41 23.16 22.78
CA GLY A 18 24.82 24.24 23.67
C GLY A 18 24.14 24.11 25.04
N ASP A 19 23.52 25.19 25.50
CA ASP A 19 22.79 25.24 26.78
C ASP A 19 21.31 24.79 26.69
N ARG A 20 20.82 24.48 25.49
CA ARG A 20 19.41 24.07 25.29
C ARG A 20 19.30 22.55 25.27
N GLU A 21 18.34 22.05 26.03
CA GLU A 21 17.95 20.64 26.07
C GLU A 21 16.47 20.52 25.71
N LEU A 22 16.16 19.68 24.72
CA LEU A 22 14.83 19.48 24.15
C LEU A 22 14.47 18.01 24.12
N SER A 23 13.16 17.71 24.10
CA SER A 23 12.69 16.36 23.75
C SER A 23 13.10 16.01 22.31
N LEU A 24 13.10 14.71 21.95
CA LEU A 24 13.35 14.28 20.57
C LEU A 24 12.41 14.98 19.57
N ALA A 25 11.14 15.11 19.92
CA ALA A 25 10.15 15.74 19.05
C ALA A 25 10.44 17.25 18.86
N ASP A 26 10.74 17.98 19.93
CA ASP A 26 11.06 19.41 19.86
C ASP A 26 12.39 19.66 19.18
N ALA A 27 13.37 18.77 19.36
CA ALA A 27 14.66 18.84 18.67
C ALA A 27 14.51 18.61 17.16
N ALA A 28 13.62 17.71 16.75
CA ALA A 28 13.29 17.51 15.35
C ALA A 28 12.57 18.73 14.75
N ASP A 29 11.64 19.33 15.49
CA ASP A 29 10.99 20.58 15.09
C ASP A 29 11.98 21.74 14.93
N SER A 30 13.04 21.68 15.70
CA SER A 30 14.14 22.67 15.63
C SER A 30 15.16 22.32 14.52
N GLY A 31 14.98 21.22 13.79
CA GLY A 31 15.88 20.80 12.71
C GLY A 31 17.21 20.21 13.19
N TRP A 32 17.32 19.76 14.45
CA TRP A 32 18.58 19.22 14.99
C TRP A 32 18.77 17.75 14.65
N VAL A 33 17.67 16.98 14.69
CA VAL A 33 17.65 15.52 14.44
C VAL A 33 16.37 15.12 13.72
N TYR A 34 16.35 13.92 13.15
CA TYR A 34 15.08 13.24 12.89
C TYR A 34 14.62 12.52 14.16
N ASP A 35 13.32 12.56 14.44
CA ASP A 35 12.71 11.96 15.62
C ASP A 35 12.31 10.48 15.41
N VAL A 36 12.98 9.82 14.50
CA VAL A 36 12.86 8.39 14.22
C VAL A 36 14.15 7.68 14.61
N LEU A 37 13.99 6.59 15.35
CA LEU A 37 15.06 5.67 15.69
C LEU A 37 14.90 4.38 14.90
N TRP A 38 16.01 3.83 14.43
CA TRP A 38 16.07 2.56 13.73
C TRP A 38 16.90 1.56 14.50
N SER A 39 16.47 0.31 14.52
CA SER A 39 17.23 -0.84 15.03
C SER A 39 17.23 -1.95 13.98
N TRP A 40 18.35 -2.64 13.83
CA TRP A 40 18.47 -3.81 12.97
C TRP A 40 18.33 -5.07 13.83
N ASP A 41 17.37 -5.95 13.49
CA ASP A 41 17.12 -7.20 14.24
C ASP A 41 17.88 -8.43 13.69
N GLY A 42 18.61 -8.24 12.59
CA GLY A 42 19.29 -9.30 11.84
C GLY A 42 18.66 -9.57 10.47
N GLU A 43 17.39 -9.25 10.28
CA GLU A 43 16.63 -9.48 9.04
C GLU A 43 16.03 -8.19 8.47
N LYS A 44 15.55 -7.31 9.32
CA LYS A 44 14.87 -6.07 8.95
C LYS A 44 15.18 -4.92 9.90
N TYR A 45 14.87 -3.70 9.47
CA TYR A 45 14.86 -2.55 10.34
C TYR A 45 13.54 -2.48 11.11
N GLU A 46 13.64 -2.35 12.42
CA GLU A 46 12.58 -1.90 13.32
C GLU A 46 12.75 -0.41 13.57
N TRP A 47 11.66 0.31 13.77
CA TRP A 47 11.70 1.75 13.96
C TRP A 47 10.63 2.23 14.94
N VAL A 48 10.84 3.39 15.50
CA VAL A 48 9.89 4.09 16.36
C VAL A 48 9.95 5.59 16.12
N TRP A 49 8.81 6.23 16.12
CA TRP A 49 8.64 7.67 15.94
C TRP A 49 8.33 8.36 17.28
N ALA A 50 9.01 9.50 17.57
CA ALA A 50 8.89 10.16 18.86
C ALA A 50 7.54 10.85 19.12
N ARG A 51 6.84 11.30 18.09
CA ARG A 51 5.60 12.10 18.23
C ARG A 51 4.36 11.26 18.39
N GLU A 52 4.32 10.13 17.74
CA GLU A 52 3.18 9.24 17.74
C GLU A 52 3.65 7.84 18.13
N LEU A 53 2.89 7.18 18.97
CA LEU A 53 3.21 5.84 19.45
C LEU A 53 2.96 4.78 18.35
N VAL A 54 3.48 5.04 17.17
CA VAL A 54 3.38 4.17 16.00
C VAL A 54 4.75 3.58 15.75
N GLY A 55 4.99 2.40 16.28
CA GLY A 55 6.23 1.68 16.08
C GLY A 55 6.27 0.41 16.91
N LEU A 56 7.15 -0.51 16.54
CA LEU A 56 7.32 -1.78 17.23
C LEU A 56 8.18 -1.65 18.48
N LEU A 57 9.05 -0.63 18.54
CA LEU A 57 9.98 -0.38 19.63
C LEU A 57 9.42 0.65 20.62
N GLU A 58 9.06 0.22 21.80
CA GLU A 58 8.69 1.13 22.90
C GLU A 58 9.88 1.43 23.82
N VAL A 59 10.77 0.46 23.98
CA VAL A 59 11.91 0.49 24.89
C VAL A 59 13.19 0.16 24.14
N LEU A 60 14.20 0.98 24.34
CA LEU A 60 15.55 0.71 23.87
C LEU A 60 16.24 -0.25 24.86
N GLU A 61 16.74 -1.36 24.35
CA GLU A 61 17.42 -2.36 25.13
C GLU A 61 18.92 -2.08 25.25
N PRO A 62 19.55 -2.37 26.38
CA PRO A 62 20.99 -2.25 26.52
C PRO A 62 21.70 -3.23 25.55
N PHE A 63 22.90 -2.84 25.12
CA PHE A 63 23.73 -3.62 24.19
C PHE A 63 23.16 -3.81 22.78
N LYS A 64 22.05 -3.12 22.44
CA LYS A 64 21.57 -2.96 21.06
C LYS A 64 22.08 -1.65 20.46
N GLY A 65 22.34 -1.66 19.16
CA GLY A 65 22.65 -0.46 18.38
C GLY A 65 21.38 0.16 17.79
N TYR A 66 21.28 1.47 17.90
CA TYR A 66 20.18 2.24 17.33
C TYR A 66 20.73 3.35 16.43
N TRP A 67 20.04 3.61 15.34
CA TRP A 67 20.38 4.68 14.42
C TRP A 67 19.46 5.86 14.64
N ILE A 68 20.04 7.03 14.77
CA ILE A 68 19.35 8.32 14.70
C ILE A 68 20.08 9.19 13.70
N LEU A 69 19.34 9.96 12.89
CA LEU A 69 19.93 10.88 11.96
C LEU A 69 20.00 12.28 12.62
N ALA A 70 21.21 12.71 12.91
CA ALA A 70 21.50 14.08 13.33
C ALA A 70 21.69 14.97 12.10
N LEU A 71 20.98 16.10 12.05
CA LEU A 71 21.09 17.11 11.01
C LEU A 71 22.10 18.20 11.39
N GLU A 72 22.36 18.34 12.69
CA GLU A 72 23.33 19.25 13.24
C GLU A 72 24.13 18.58 14.35
N GLU A 73 25.27 19.16 14.70
CA GLU A 73 26.08 18.70 15.84
C GLU A 73 25.31 18.90 17.15
N CYS A 74 25.03 17.80 17.83
CA CYS A 74 24.28 17.78 19.08
C CYS A 74 24.61 16.50 19.89
N ASN A 75 24.21 16.50 21.17
CA ASN A 75 24.41 15.39 22.06
C ASN A 75 23.06 14.73 22.38
N LEU A 76 23.02 13.39 22.31
CA LEU A 76 21.88 12.62 22.81
C LEU A 76 22.03 12.44 24.32
N VAL A 77 21.02 12.85 25.08
CA VAL A 77 21.02 12.75 26.55
C VAL A 77 20.18 11.54 26.94
N ILE A 78 20.84 10.60 27.62
CA ILE A 78 20.19 9.40 28.16
C ILE A 78 19.83 9.71 29.62
N PRO A 79 18.54 9.60 30.01
CA PRO A 79 18.12 9.90 31.38
C PRO A 79 18.72 8.89 32.38
N PRO A 80 18.85 9.26 33.67
CA PRO A 80 19.23 8.32 34.74
C PRO A 80 18.34 7.07 34.76
N LYS A 81 18.89 5.95 35.24
CA LYS A 81 18.21 4.63 35.21
C LYS A 81 16.80 4.68 35.81
N ASP A 82 16.61 5.37 36.92
CA ASP A 82 15.34 5.47 37.66
C ASP A 82 14.28 6.28 36.89
N GLU A 83 14.68 7.12 35.94
CA GLU A 83 13.80 7.94 35.09
C GLU A 83 13.61 7.35 33.70
N ALA A 84 14.53 6.49 33.29
CA ALA A 84 14.64 5.98 31.94
C ALA A 84 13.39 5.26 31.43
N THR A 85 12.69 4.56 32.32
CA THR A 85 11.46 3.78 32.00
C THR A 85 10.19 4.37 32.59
N ARG A 86 10.24 5.53 33.23
CA ARG A 86 9.05 6.20 33.78
C ARG A 86 8.04 6.55 32.68
N GLY A 87 6.75 6.56 33.07
CA GLY A 87 5.61 6.89 32.20
C GLY A 87 4.76 5.67 31.86
N LEU A 88 3.53 5.93 31.48
CA LEU A 88 2.56 4.89 31.12
C LEU A 88 3.05 4.08 29.94
N SER A 89 3.02 2.76 30.08
CA SER A 89 3.14 1.84 28.96
C SER A 89 1.83 1.90 28.17
N THR A 90 1.86 2.55 27.02
CA THR A 90 0.72 2.53 26.11
C THR A 90 0.91 1.38 25.16
N HIS A 91 0.43 0.21 25.55
CA HIS A 91 0.18 -0.87 24.60
C HIS A 91 -1.00 -0.44 23.75
N GLY A 92 -0.74 0.05 22.57
CA GLY A 92 -1.80 0.37 21.65
C GLY A 92 -1.36 1.31 20.55
N ARG A 93 -1.69 0.96 19.32
CA ARG A 93 -1.77 1.85 18.18
C ARG A 93 -2.60 3.08 18.56
N LEU A 94 -1.98 4.13 19.03
CA LEU A 94 -2.62 5.44 19.07
C LEU A 94 -2.36 6.10 17.69
N ILE A 95 -3.15 5.68 16.73
CA ILE A 95 -3.48 6.55 15.62
C ILE A 95 -4.40 7.59 16.24
N THR A 96 -3.85 8.73 16.63
CA THR A 96 -4.65 9.88 17.02
C THR A 96 -5.51 10.25 15.81
N GLY A 97 -6.79 10.54 16.02
CA GLY A 97 -7.88 10.51 15.03
C GLY A 97 -7.70 11.17 13.65
N ASN A 98 -6.52 11.67 13.32
CA ASN A 98 -6.23 12.41 12.08
C ASN A 98 -4.95 11.97 11.38
N THR A 99 -4.32 10.85 11.80
CA THR A 99 -3.14 10.28 11.15
C THR A 99 -3.45 8.88 10.66
N PHE A 100 -3.18 8.62 9.39
CA PHE A 100 -3.37 7.31 8.76
C PHE A 100 -2.07 6.86 8.12
N MET A 101 -1.63 5.66 8.48
CA MET A 101 -0.43 5.07 7.96
C MET A 101 -0.66 3.59 7.66
N PHE A 102 -0.10 3.11 6.59
CA PHE A 102 -0.08 1.69 6.25
C PHE A 102 1.31 1.26 5.80
N GLU A 103 1.55 -0.02 5.92
CA GLU A 103 2.78 -0.66 5.49
C GLU A 103 2.57 -1.27 4.09
N LEU A 104 3.51 -1.03 3.19
CA LEU A 104 3.67 -1.76 1.94
C LEU A 104 4.96 -2.56 2.02
N GLN A 105 4.85 -3.88 2.02
CA GLN A 105 5.97 -4.81 2.15
C GLN A 105 6.23 -5.52 0.82
N ALA A 106 7.50 -5.57 0.43
CA ALA A 106 7.99 -6.42 -0.66
C ALA A 106 8.70 -7.65 -0.09
N SER A 107 8.43 -8.84 -0.65
CA SER A 107 9.06 -10.09 -0.25
C SER A 107 9.32 -11.00 -1.45
N ASN A 108 10.46 -11.69 -1.45
CA ASN A 108 10.76 -12.80 -2.37
C ASN A 108 10.72 -14.16 -1.66
N GLY A 109 10.07 -14.26 -0.49
CA GLY A 109 10.01 -15.45 0.35
C GLY A 109 11.19 -15.57 1.31
N ARG A 110 12.36 -15.04 0.98
CA ARG A 110 13.57 -15.06 1.82
C ARG A 110 13.82 -13.71 2.49
N LEU A 111 13.70 -12.64 1.72
CA LEU A 111 13.90 -11.26 2.17
C LEU A 111 12.56 -10.54 2.27
N LYS A 112 12.45 -9.64 3.24
CA LYS A 112 11.29 -8.77 3.42
C LYS A 112 11.77 -7.35 3.67
N GLN A 113 11.18 -6.40 2.96
CA GLN A 113 11.47 -4.97 3.13
C GLN A 113 10.17 -4.20 3.08
N SER A 114 10.08 -3.13 3.85
CA SER A 114 8.84 -2.36 4.00
C SER A 114 9.04 -0.87 3.81
N VAL A 115 8.00 -0.22 3.33
CA VAL A 115 7.87 1.24 3.28
C VAL A 115 6.54 1.64 3.91
N TRP A 116 6.54 2.75 4.65
CA TRP A 116 5.36 3.27 5.35
C TRP A 116 4.86 4.53 4.68
N LEU A 117 3.58 4.53 4.36
CA LEU A 117 2.90 5.55 3.57
C LEU A 117 1.65 6.02 4.30
N GLY A 118 1.31 7.29 4.13
CA GLY A 118 0.11 7.80 4.74
C GLY A 118 -0.02 9.31 4.73
N TYR A 119 -0.88 9.81 5.59
CA TYR A 119 -1.01 11.24 5.81
C TYR A 119 -1.24 11.57 7.30
N THR A 120 -0.90 12.80 7.68
CA THR A 120 -1.15 13.36 8.99
C THR A 120 -1.83 14.72 8.87
N GLN A 121 -2.78 15.01 9.75
CA GLN A 121 -3.42 16.34 9.85
C GLN A 121 -2.71 17.28 10.84
N GLY A 122 -1.54 16.88 11.32
CA GLY A 122 -0.74 17.72 12.23
C GLY A 122 -0.36 19.07 11.59
N SER A 123 -0.23 20.10 12.40
CA SER A 123 0.05 21.48 12.00
C SER A 123 1.46 21.72 11.42
N ARG A 124 2.28 20.71 11.32
CA ARG A 124 3.66 20.78 10.87
C ARG A 124 3.93 19.71 9.83
N GLY A 125 4.24 20.09 8.63
CA GLY A 125 4.69 19.34 7.45
C GLY A 125 4.60 17.80 7.50
N GLY A 126 4.51 17.14 6.35
CA GLY A 126 4.59 15.67 6.29
C GLY A 126 5.90 15.14 6.86
N LEU A 127 5.92 13.88 7.20
CA LEU A 127 7.13 13.19 7.63
C LEU A 127 7.71 12.41 6.45
N ILE A 128 8.87 12.81 5.97
CA ILE A 128 9.64 12.09 4.96
C ILE A 128 10.95 11.67 5.60
N ILE A 129 11.11 10.37 5.83
CA ILE A 129 12.32 9.81 6.44
C ILE A 129 13.11 9.08 5.38
N PRO A 130 14.39 9.46 5.15
CA PRO A 130 15.27 8.77 4.23
C PRO A 130 15.50 7.32 4.67
N GLN A 131 16.03 6.51 3.76
CA GLN A 131 16.45 5.15 4.09
C GLN A 131 17.48 5.17 5.24
N PRO A 132 17.39 4.21 6.19
CA PRO A 132 18.46 4.02 7.17
C PRO A 132 19.76 3.64 6.44
N PRO A 133 20.92 3.75 7.11
CA PRO A 133 22.18 3.25 6.57
C PRO A 133 22.05 1.80 6.11
N GLU A 134 22.77 1.42 5.06
CA GLU A 134 22.77 0.02 4.62
C GLU A 134 23.24 -0.91 5.72
N PRO A 135 22.58 -2.08 5.90
CA PRO A 135 23.04 -3.09 6.83
C PRO A 135 24.43 -3.62 6.40
N PRO A 136 25.16 -4.28 7.29
CA PRO A 136 26.49 -4.83 6.97
C PRO A 136 26.50 -5.74 5.73
N GLU A 137 25.41 -6.47 5.52
CA GLU A 137 25.13 -7.19 4.26
C GLU A 137 24.03 -6.45 3.50
N PRO A 138 24.37 -5.77 2.39
CA PRO A 138 23.39 -5.04 1.58
C PRO A 138 22.26 -5.96 1.11
N SER A 139 21.02 -5.53 1.33
CA SER A 139 19.86 -6.29 0.90
C SER A 139 19.74 -6.27 -0.62
N GLU A 140 19.54 -7.45 -1.21
CA GLU A 140 19.28 -7.62 -2.63
C GLU A 140 17.85 -7.18 -3.02
N LEU A 141 16.96 -7.05 -2.04
CA LEU A 141 15.59 -6.54 -2.21
C LEU A 141 15.42 -5.27 -1.40
N LYS A 142 14.97 -4.19 -2.02
CA LYS A 142 14.64 -2.91 -1.36
C LYS A 142 13.29 -2.41 -1.85
N VAL A 143 12.55 -1.77 -0.97
CA VAL A 143 11.34 -1.01 -1.30
C VAL A 143 11.43 0.38 -0.68
N PHE A 144 11.12 1.40 -1.46
CA PHE A 144 11.16 2.79 -1.01
C PHE A 144 10.22 3.65 -1.86
N THR A 145 9.92 4.84 -1.38
CA THR A 145 9.27 5.88 -2.18
C THR A 145 10.26 6.94 -2.59
N LEU A 146 9.93 7.65 -3.66
CA LEU A 146 10.66 8.85 -4.04
C LEU A 146 9.97 10.09 -3.47
N ASP A 147 10.74 11.00 -2.90
CA ASP A 147 10.24 12.32 -2.52
C ASP A 147 10.11 13.24 -3.74
N LYS A 148 9.76 14.51 -3.54
CA LYS A 148 9.62 15.51 -4.61
C LYS A 148 10.95 15.82 -5.33
N GLU A 149 12.07 15.53 -4.68
CA GLU A 149 13.42 15.75 -5.22
C GLU A 149 13.99 14.46 -5.85
N GLY A 150 13.23 13.36 -5.83
CA GLY A 150 13.65 12.05 -6.34
C GLY A 150 14.54 11.27 -5.36
N LYS A 151 14.64 11.68 -4.10
CA LYS A 151 15.42 10.97 -3.07
C LYS A 151 14.62 9.81 -2.48
N PRO A 152 15.28 8.67 -2.19
CA PRO A 152 14.61 7.51 -1.61
C PRO A 152 14.25 7.74 -0.15
N SER A 153 13.02 7.38 0.22
CA SER A 153 12.50 7.45 1.58
C SER A 153 11.72 6.18 1.93
N VAL A 154 11.80 5.77 3.18
CA VAL A 154 11.11 4.57 3.70
C VAL A 154 9.89 4.90 4.55
N ILE A 155 9.76 6.16 4.98
CA ILE A 155 8.53 6.71 5.54
C ILE A 155 8.17 7.96 4.74
N ASN A 156 6.95 8.00 4.20
CA ASN A 156 6.48 9.12 3.40
C ASN A 156 5.03 9.46 3.78
N MET A 157 4.91 10.28 4.82
CA MET A 157 3.66 10.81 5.32
C MET A 157 3.42 12.19 4.73
N ARG A 158 2.29 12.38 4.05
CA ARG A 158 1.90 13.68 3.50
C ARG A 158 1.12 14.50 4.53
N THR A 159 1.16 15.82 4.40
CA THR A 159 0.29 16.73 5.18
C THR A 159 -1.00 17.00 4.44
N GLY A 160 -2.08 17.05 5.22
CA GLY A 160 -3.39 17.38 4.68
C GLY A 160 -3.99 16.28 3.81
N LEU A 161 -5.32 16.25 3.78
CA LEU A 161 -6.07 15.34 2.94
C LEU A 161 -6.33 16.01 1.60
N GLU A 162 -5.39 15.89 0.67
CA GLU A 162 -5.64 16.33 -0.70
C GLU A 162 -6.66 15.40 -1.36
N PRO A 163 -7.50 15.91 -2.29
CA PRO A 163 -8.45 15.07 -3.02
C PRO A 163 -7.78 13.91 -3.76
N ARG A 164 -6.50 14.07 -4.09
CA ARG A 164 -5.66 13.05 -4.72
C ARG A 164 -4.22 13.18 -4.27
N THR A 165 -3.67 12.11 -3.72
CA THR A 165 -2.25 11.99 -3.36
C THR A 165 -1.61 10.83 -4.12
N VAL A 166 -0.40 11.04 -4.62
CA VAL A 166 0.35 10.03 -5.36
C VAL A 166 1.72 9.84 -4.72
N TRP A 167 2.09 8.57 -4.49
CA TRP A 167 3.44 8.17 -4.13
C TRP A 167 4.04 7.36 -5.27
N ASP A 168 5.28 7.69 -5.65
CA ASP A 168 6.10 6.88 -6.53
C ASP A 168 6.83 5.85 -5.67
N VAL A 169 6.52 4.57 -5.88
CA VAL A 169 7.09 3.44 -5.15
C VAL A 169 8.04 2.70 -6.07
N VAL A 170 9.23 2.38 -5.57
CA VAL A 170 10.23 1.62 -6.29
C VAL A 170 10.52 0.33 -5.52
N VAL A 171 10.47 -0.79 -6.20
CA VAL A 171 10.96 -2.08 -5.72
C VAL A 171 12.23 -2.39 -6.50
N GLN A 172 13.36 -2.33 -5.81
CA GLN A 172 14.68 -2.64 -6.36
C GLN A 172 15.07 -4.06 -5.97
N PHE A 173 15.49 -4.84 -6.93
CA PHE A 173 15.84 -6.25 -6.76
C PHE A 173 17.16 -6.64 -7.45
N SER A 174 18.02 -5.67 -7.66
CA SER A 174 19.38 -5.89 -8.14
C SER A 174 20.36 -5.91 -6.98
N GLY A 175 20.96 -7.06 -6.73
CA GLY A 175 22.10 -7.20 -5.82
C GLY A 175 23.42 -7.21 -6.58
N LYS A 176 24.54 -7.17 -5.83
CA LYS A 176 25.90 -7.29 -6.38
C LYS A 176 26.15 -8.63 -7.11
N ARG A 177 25.30 -9.64 -6.96
CA ARG A 177 25.55 -11.01 -7.45
C ARG A 177 24.75 -11.43 -8.68
N LYS A 178 23.47 -11.17 -8.77
CA LYS A 178 22.59 -11.41 -9.96
C LYS A 178 21.22 -10.80 -9.73
N PRO A 179 20.49 -10.38 -10.78
CA PRO A 179 19.08 -9.99 -10.67
C PRO A 179 18.27 -11.12 -10.03
N ILE A 180 17.35 -10.78 -9.14
CA ILE A 180 16.39 -11.72 -8.58
C ILE A 180 15.44 -12.13 -9.70
N GLN A 181 15.39 -13.42 -10.04
CA GLN A 181 14.41 -14.00 -10.99
C GLN A 181 13.26 -14.72 -10.26
N GLU A 182 13.19 -14.56 -8.94
CA GLU A 182 12.15 -15.17 -8.10
C GLU A 182 10.90 -14.27 -8.08
N GLU A 183 9.75 -14.89 -7.82
CA GLU A 183 8.50 -14.14 -7.65
C GLU A 183 8.62 -13.16 -6.49
N ILE A 184 8.31 -11.90 -6.74
CA ILE A 184 8.21 -10.86 -5.73
C ILE A 184 6.73 -10.65 -5.40
N THR A 185 6.41 -10.71 -4.12
CA THR A 185 5.07 -10.45 -3.60
C THR A 185 5.06 -9.11 -2.86
N LEU A 186 4.17 -8.21 -3.28
CA LEU A 186 3.81 -7.02 -2.52
C LEU A 186 2.60 -7.33 -1.66
N THR A 187 2.67 -7.02 -0.38
CA THR A 187 1.56 -7.10 0.57
C THR A 187 1.39 -5.76 1.28
N TRP A 188 0.23 -5.52 1.84
CA TRP A 188 -0.06 -4.29 2.59
C TRP A 188 -0.93 -4.56 3.80
N ASP A 189 -0.64 -3.83 4.87
CA ASP A 189 -1.40 -3.88 6.12
C ASP A 189 -1.77 -2.47 6.58
N GLY A 190 -2.79 -2.36 7.42
CA GLY A 190 -3.25 -1.09 7.97
C GLY A 190 -4.30 -0.36 7.13
N ILE A 191 -4.68 -0.88 5.95
CA ILE A 191 -5.65 -0.25 5.05
C ILE A 191 -7.03 -0.07 5.70
N GLY A 192 -7.43 -0.97 6.61
CA GLY A 192 -8.72 -0.89 7.30
C GLY A 192 -8.93 0.39 8.14
N TYR A 193 -7.84 1.08 8.49
CA TYR A 193 -7.89 2.33 9.26
C TYR A 193 -8.10 3.58 8.41
N PHE A 194 -7.94 3.47 7.09
CA PHE A 194 -8.20 4.60 6.20
C PHE A 194 -9.70 4.93 6.14
N PRO A 195 -10.05 6.23 5.99
CA PRO A 195 -11.44 6.65 5.84
C PRO A 195 -12.13 5.93 4.68
N LYS A 196 -13.37 5.51 4.88
CA LYS A 196 -14.14 4.77 3.87
C LYS A 196 -14.37 5.53 2.56
N ASN A 197 -14.27 6.86 2.62
CA ASN A 197 -14.38 7.73 1.45
C ASN A 197 -13.05 7.96 0.72
N MET A 198 -12.00 7.22 1.06
CA MET A 198 -10.70 7.26 0.38
C MET A 198 -10.46 5.94 -0.35
N SER A 199 -10.13 6.00 -1.61
CA SER A 199 -9.65 4.86 -2.40
C SER A 199 -8.13 4.77 -2.40
N LEU A 200 -7.62 3.55 -2.42
CA LEU A 200 -6.18 3.27 -2.52
C LEU A 200 -5.95 2.30 -3.67
N THR A 201 -5.20 2.74 -4.68
CA THR A 201 -4.91 1.96 -5.88
C THR A 201 -3.42 1.89 -6.14
N LEU A 202 -2.88 0.67 -6.20
CA LEU A 202 -1.52 0.41 -6.68
C LEU A 202 -1.54 0.18 -8.19
N ILE A 203 -0.67 0.86 -8.92
CA ILE A 203 -0.52 0.71 -10.36
C ILE A 203 0.91 0.27 -10.66
N ASP A 204 1.08 -0.89 -11.26
CA ASP A 204 2.34 -1.33 -11.84
C ASP A 204 2.57 -0.59 -13.16
N LEU A 205 3.64 0.20 -13.24
CA LEU A 205 3.91 1.02 -14.42
C LEU A 205 4.45 0.21 -15.61
N SER A 206 5.00 -0.99 -15.35
CA SER A 206 5.52 -1.87 -16.41
C SER A 206 4.39 -2.58 -17.16
N THR A 207 3.33 -2.97 -16.45
CA THR A 207 2.22 -3.76 -17.01
C THR A 207 0.91 -2.98 -17.14
N GLY A 208 0.81 -1.81 -16.51
CA GLY A 208 -0.44 -1.05 -16.39
C GLY A 208 -1.47 -1.68 -15.44
N THR A 209 -1.10 -2.78 -14.77
CA THR A 209 -2.01 -3.49 -13.86
C THR A 209 -2.38 -2.62 -12.66
N ARG A 210 -3.67 -2.61 -12.34
CA ARG A 210 -4.22 -1.86 -11.20
C ARG A 210 -4.72 -2.80 -10.13
N LYS A 211 -4.41 -2.52 -8.87
CA LYS A 211 -4.84 -3.27 -7.69
C LYS A 211 -5.50 -2.33 -6.68
N TYR A 212 -6.75 -2.63 -6.31
CA TYR A 212 -7.46 -1.89 -5.27
C TYR A 212 -7.10 -2.51 -3.91
N LEU A 213 -6.44 -1.74 -3.05
CA LEU A 213 -5.83 -2.28 -1.84
C LEU A 213 -6.86 -2.77 -0.82
N ARG A 214 -8.10 -2.27 -0.85
CA ARG A 214 -9.15 -2.70 0.07
C ARG A 214 -9.77 -4.05 -0.27
N THR A 215 -9.75 -4.45 -1.53
CA THR A 215 -10.36 -5.70 -2.01
C THR A 215 -9.34 -6.79 -2.31
N GLN A 216 -8.08 -6.44 -2.33
CA GLN A 216 -6.97 -7.34 -2.60
C GLN A 216 -5.93 -7.23 -1.51
N THR A 217 -5.28 -8.31 -1.18
CA THR A 217 -4.30 -8.38 -0.09
C THR A 217 -2.86 -8.43 -0.59
N SER A 218 -2.66 -8.69 -1.88
CA SER A 218 -1.32 -8.81 -2.45
C SER A 218 -1.30 -8.56 -3.96
N TYR A 219 -0.10 -8.28 -4.44
CA TYR A 219 0.25 -8.27 -5.85
C TYR A 219 1.55 -9.06 -6.07
N ARG A 220 1.59 -9.93 -7.07
CA ARG A 220 2.75 -10.75 -7.38
C ARG A 220 3.25 -10.47 -8.78
N PHE A 221 4.56 -10.49 -8.93
CA PHE A 221 5.20 -10.36 -10.24
C PHE A 221 6.56 -11.06 -10.25
N ILE A 222 6.98 -11.46 -11.43
CA ILE A 222 8.32 -11.99 -11.68
C ILE A 222 9.09 -10.91 -12.45
N PRO A 223 10.28 -10.49 -12.00
CA PRO A 223 11.13 -9.58 -12.74
C PRO A 223 11.50 -10.16 -14.10
N THR A 224 11.53 -9.31 -15.12
CA THR A 224 12.00 -9.70 -16.45
C THR A 224 13.53 -9.72 -16.51
N GLU A 225 14.10 -10.43 -17.48
CA GLU A 225 15.55 -10.50 -17.65
C GLU A 225 16.13 -9.08 -17.84
N GLY A 226 17.14 -8.74 -17.03
CA GLY A 226 17.77 -7.42 -17.05
C GLY A 226 17.02 -6.33 -16.29
N GLU A 227 15.85 -6.61 -15.74
CA GLU A 227 15.12 -5.67 -14.90
C GLU A 227 15.76 -5.60 -13.51
N ALA A 228 16.24 -4.42 -13.11
CA ALA A 228 16.87 -4.19 -11.83
C ALA A 228 15.92 -3.57 -10.79
N GLU A 229 14.86 -2.92 -11.26
CA GLU A 229 13.83 -2.29 -10.44
C GLU A 229 12.49 -2.27 -11.17
N ARG A 230 11.40 -2.28 -10.39
CA ARG A 230 10.04 -2.06 -10.89
C ARG A 230 9.40 -0.89 -10.18
N ARG A 231 8.73 -0.05 -10.95
CA ARG A 231 8.11 1.19 -10.47
C ARG A 231 6.61 1.06 -10.42
N PHE A 232 6.06 1.60 -9.35
CA PHE A 232 4.63 1.62 -9.09
C PHE A 232 4.19 3.03 -8.73
N LYS A 233 2.92 3.34 -9.01
CA LYS A 233 2.23 4.48 -8.41
C LYS A 233 1.22 3.98 -7.42
N LEU A 234 1.30 4.47 -6.21
CA LEU A 234 0.23 4.33 -5.24
C LEU A 234 -0.57 5.61 -5.24
N ILE A 235 -1.85 5.49 -5.54
CA ILE A 235 -2.77 6.61 -5.64
C ILE A 235 -3.80 6.51 -4.53
N MET A 236 -3.89 7.55 -3.71
CA MET A 236 -4.95 7.77 -2.76
C MET A 236 -5.86 8.87 -3.31
N GLU A 237 -7.15 8.58 -3.47
CA GLU A 237 -8.13 9.52 -3.99
C GLU A 237 -9.35 9.58 -3.08
N GLN A 238 -9.88 10.78 -2.88
CA GLN A 238 -11.17 10.92 -2.22
C GLN A 238 -12.26 10.42 -3.17
N THR A 239 -12.90 9.34 -2.77
CA THR A 239 -14.08 8.86 -3.47
C THR A 239 -15.27 9.71 -3.00
N GLY A 240 -15.84 10.49 -3.91
CA GLY A 240 -17.12 11.11 -3.61
C GLY A 240 -18.16 10.03 -3.21
N GLU A 241 -19.25 10.40 -2.56
CA GLU A 241 -20.33 9.48 -2.12
C GLU A 241 -21.07 8.78 -3.29
N ARG A 242 -20.37 8.49 -4.39
CA ARG A 242 -20.97 7.76 -5.50
C ARG A 242 -21.15 6.31 -5.09
N VAL A 243 -22.39 5.90 -4.96
CA VAL A 243 -22.75 4.49 -4.76
C VAL A 243 -22.35 3.70 -6.02
N LEU A 244 -21.67 2.57 -5.85
CA LEU A 244 -21.39 1.66 -6.96
C LEU A 244 -22.70 1.22 -7.60
N ARG A 245 -22.82 1.36 -8.92
CA ARG A 245 -23.94 0.87 -9.73
C ARG A 245 -23.44 0.37 -11.06
N ILE A 246 -24.10 -0.66 -11.57
CA ILE A 246 -23.96 -1.12 -12.94
C ILE A 246 -25.15 -0.53 -13.71
N ILE A 247 -24.89 0.29 -14.70
CA ILE A 247 -25.92 0.96 -15.51
C ILE A 247 -25.72 0.65 -16.99
N ASN A 248 -26.78 0.75 -17.79
CA ASN A 248 -26.76 0.57 -19.25
C ASN A 248 -26.22 -0.79 -19.70
N LEU A 249 -26.50 -1.88 -18.94
CA LEU A 249 -26.12 -3.23 -19.35
C LEU A 249 -26.87 -3.62 -20.63
N GLN A 250 -26.11 -3.92 -21.68
CA GLN A 250 -26.60 -4.37 -22.97
C GLN A 250 -25.76 -5.55 -23.45
N ALA A 251 -26.36 -6.45 -24.21
CA ALA A 251 -25.70 -7.56 -24.87
C ALA A 251 -26.22 -7.66 -26.30
N THR A 252 -25.38 -7.35 -27.26
CA THR A 252 -25.73 -7.26 -28.68
C THR A 252 -25.01 -8.34 -29.46
N PRO A 253 -25.70 -9.29 -30.11
CA PRO A 253 -25.10 -10.25 -31.00
C PRO A 253 -24.51 -9.54 -32.24
N LEU A 254 -23.25 -9.84 -32.54
CA LEU A 254 -22.56 -9.38 -33.75
C LEU A 254 -22.47 -10.54 -34.75
N ARG A 255 -22.76 -10.25 -36.02
CA ARG A 255 -22.67 -11.27 -37.06
C ARG A 255 -21.23 -11.80 -37.14
N SER A 256 -21.06 -13.12 -36.98
CA SER A 256 -19.79 -13.84 -37.07
C SER A 256 -18.69 -13.42 -36.08
N GLN A 257 -18.96 -12.55 -35.10
CA GLN A 257 -17.94 -12.04 -34.17
C GLN A 257 -18.23 -12.39 -32.70
N GLY A 258 -19.44 -12.87 -32.38
CA GLY A 258 -19.83 -13.16 -31.01
C GLY A 258 -20.83 -12.15 -30.44
N ILE A 259 -20.72 -11.86 -29.16
CA ILE A 259 -21.67 -11.02 -28.42
C ILE A 259 -20.91 -9.85 -27.77
N LEU A 260 -21.32 -8.64 -28.11
CA LEU A 260 -20.78 -7.43 -27.51
C LEU A 260 -21.57 -7.12 -26.23
N ILE A 261 -20.89 -7.15 -25.09
CA ILE A 261 -21.44 -6.84 -23.78
C ILE A 261 -20.95 -5.43 -23.41
N GLN A 262 -21.88 -4.52 -23.16
CA GLN A 262 -21.59 -3.13 -22.79
C GLN A 262 -22.31 -2.79 -21.50
N PHE A 263 -21.63 -2.08 -20.63
CA PHE A 263 -22.17 -1.58 -19.37
C PHE A 263 -21.35 -0.40 -18.86
N ALA A 264 -21.90 0.39 -17.97
CA ALA A 264 -21.13 1.43 -17.31
C ALA A 264 -21.13 1.22 -15.79
N LEU A 265 -20.01 1.58 -15.17
CA LEU A 265 -19.81 1.58 -13.72
C LEU A 265 -19.81 3.02 -13.22
N THR A 266 -20.46 3.29 -12.10
CA THR A 266 -20.41 4.60 -11.44
C THR A 266 -19.14 4.82 -10.62
N LYS A 267 -18.44 3.72 -10.25
CA LYS A 267 -17.14 3.69 -9.56
C LYS A 267 -16.26 2.60 -10.18
N PRO A 268 -14.93 2.69 -10.02
CA PRO A 268 -14.05 1.55 -10.32
C PRO A 268 -14.46 0.33 -9.50
N ALA A 269 -14.41 -0.86 -10.12
CA ALA A 269 -14.78 -2.10 -9.44
C ALA A 269 -14.11 -3.31 -10.07
N VAL A 270 -13.97 -4.37 -9.28
CA VAL A 270 -13.64 -5.71 -9.77
C VAL A 270 -14.92 -6.35 -10.30
N THR A 271 -14.88 -6.83 -11.54
CA THR A 271 -16.07 -7.40 -12.19
C THR A 271 -15.92 -8.89 -12.47
N GLN A 272 -17.06 -9.59 -12.41
CA GLN A 272 -17.24 -10.94 -12.88
C GLN A 272 -18.45 -10.96 -13.81
N VAL A 273 -18.28 -11.56 -14.99
CA VAL A 273 -19.35 -11.64 -16.01
C VAL A 273 -19.62 -13.11 -16.31
N GLU A 274 -20.87 -13.49 -16.14
CA GLU A 274 -21.34 -14.86 -16.33
C GLU A 274 -22.53 -14.91 -17.27
N VAL A 275 -22.65 -16.02 -18.01
CA VAL A 275 -23.81 -16.37 -18.81
C VAL A 275 -24.55 -17.51 -18.14
N LEU A 276 -25.86 -17.33 -17.98
CA LEU A 276 -26.73 -18.27 -17.29
C LEU A 276 -27.88 -18.70 -18.22
N SER A 277 -28.40 -19.90 -17.98
CA SER A 277 -29.71 -20.30 -18.52
C SER A 277 -30.83 -19.46 -17.89
N LEU A 278 -32.02 -19.51 -18.44
CA LEU A 278 -33.20 -18.85 -17.84
C LEU A 278 -33.54 -19.42 -16.43
N THR A 279 -33.10 -20.64 -16.14
CA THR A 279 -33.27 -21.27 -14.81
C THR A 279 -32.15 -20.87 -13.83
N GLY A 280 -31.22 -19.99 -14.22
CA GLY A 280 -30.12 -19.50 -13.37
C GLY A 280 -28.88 -20.42 -13.35
N ARG A 281 -28.87 -21.54 -14.09
CA ARG A 281 -27.69 -22.42 -14.17
C ARG A 281 -26.58 -21.74 -14.98
N LYS A 282 -25.37 -21.71 -14.45
CA LYS A 282 -24.20 -21.15 -15.12
C LYS A 282 -23.82 -21.97 -16.36
N ILE A 283 -23.70 -21.28 -17.49
CA ILE A 283 -23.33 -21.84 -18.80
C ILE A 283 -21.89 -21.49 -19.14
N ALA A 284 -21.47 -20.25 -18.87
CA ALA A 284 -20.12 -19.77 -19.12
C ALA A 284 -19.71 -18.69 -18.10
N THR A 285 -18.41 -18.62 -17.84
CA THR A 285 -17.77 -17.45 -17.23
C THR A 285 -17.04 -16.71 -18.35
N VAL A 286 -17.52 -15.51 -18.66
CA VAL A 286 -16.96 -14.66 -19.72
C VAL A 286 -15.70 -13.96 -19.24
N GLU A 287 -15.75 -13.49 -17.99
CA GLU A 287 -14.66 -12.76 -17.35
C GLU A 287 -14.74 -12.99 -15.83
N MET A 288 -13.58 -13.08 -15.18
CA MET A 288 -13.49 -13.28 -13.74
C MET A 288 -12.43 -12.40 -13.13
N GLY A 289 -12.82 -11.58 -12.13
CA GLY A 289 -11.90 -10.80 -11.34
C GLY A 289 -11.16 -9.68 -12.08
N GLN A 290 -11.76 -9.08 -13.11
CA GLN A 290 -11.14 -8.00 -13.86
C GLN A 290 -11.42 -6.64 -13.25
N ASN A 291 -10.36 -5.84 -13.13
CA ASN A 291 -10.46 -4.45 -12.67
C ASN A 291 -11.01 -3.57 -13.81
N ARG A 292 -12.15 -2.94 -13.58
CA ARG A 292 -12.81 -2.03 -14.52
C ARG A 292 -12.89 -0.61 -13.96
N GLN A 293 -12.68 0.36 -14.83
CA GLN A 293 -12.79 1.77 -14.46
C GLN A 293 -14.25 2.23 -14.40
N ALA A 294 -14.51 3.34 -13.69
CA ALA A 294 -15.76 4.07 -13.82
C ALA A 294 -15.95 4.52 -15.28
N GLY A 295 -17.22 4.59 -15.70
CA GLY A 295 -17.59 4.92 -17.08
C GLY A 295 -17.92 3.67 -17.90
N GLN A 296 -17.87 3.81 -19.22
CA GLN A 296 -18.26 2.78 -20.18
C GLN A 296 -17.22 1.66 -20.23
N ASN A 297 -17.70 0.41 -20.17
CA ASN A 297 -16.93 -0.81 -20.31
C ASN A 297 -17.50 -1.69 -21.42
N THR A 298 -16.62 -2.38 -22.13
CA THR A 298 -17.00 -3.22 -23.27
C THR A 298 -16.25 -4.54 -23.20
N ILE A 299 -16.95 -5.64 -23.47
CA ILE A 299 -16.40 -7.00 -23.51
C ILE A 299 -16.93 -7.67 -24.79
N LEU A 300 -16.05 -8.29 -25.56
CA LEU A 300 -16.43 -9.14 -26.68
C LEU A 300 -16.32 -10.60 -26.27
N TRP A 301 -17.47 -11.28 -26.20
CA TRP A 301 -17.52 -12.70 -25.90
C TRP A 301 -17.85 -13.51 -27.14
N ARG A 302 -17.05 -14.54 -27.44
CA ARG A 302 -17.18 -15.36 -28.67
C ARG A 302 -18.35 -16.38 -28.63
N GLY A 303 -19.10 -16.45 -27.52
CA GLY A 303 -20.24 -17.36 -27.38
C GLY A 303 -19.88 -18.78 -26.95
N ASN A 304 -18.70 -19.00 -26.37
CA ASN A 304 -18.27 -20.33 -25.94
C ASN A 304 -18.76 -20.63 -24.52
N SER A 305 -19.24 -21.86 -24.30
CA SER A 305 -19.53 -22.40 -22.97
C SER A 305 -18.25 -22.68 -22.19
N ALA A 306 -18.39 -23.10 -20.94
CA ALA A 306 -17.26 -23.52 -20.08
C ALA A 306 -16.42 -24.65 -20.69
N ASN A 307 -17.03 -25.47 -21.55
CA ASN A 307 -16.37 -26.59 -22.23
C ASN A 307 -15.77 -26.19 -23.60
N GLY A 308 -15.73 -24.91 -23.95
CA GLY A 308 -15.17 -24.42 -25.20
C GLY A 308 -16.10 -24.52 -26.43
N HIS A 309 -17.25 -25.16 -26.33
CA HIS A 309 -18.21 -25.28 -27.43
C HIS A 309 -19.08 -24.01 -27.54
N LEU A 310 -19.47 -23.65 -28.74
CA LEU A 310 -20.45 -22.62 -28.97
C LEU A 310 -21.77 -22.95 -28.25
N ILE A 311 -22.38 -21.97 -27.60
CA ILE A 311 -23.69 -22.18 -26.99
C ILE A 311 -24.77 -22.23 -28.08
N PRO A 312 -25.82 -23.08 -27.93
CA PRO A 312 -26.90 -23.15 -28.88
C PRO A 312 -27.66 -21.82 -29.02
N ALA A 313 -28.32 -21.63 -30.18
CA ALA A 313 -29.26 -20.53 -30.33
C ALA A 313 -30.35 -20.61 -29.26
N GLY A 314 -30.67 -19.50 -28.63
CA GLY A 314 -31.62 -19.47 -27.52
C GLY A 314 -31.58 -18.20 -26.70
N VAL A 315 -32.35 -18.21 -25.61
CA VAL A 315 -32.43 -17.09 -24.67
C VAL A 315 -31.61 -17.39 -23.44
N TYR A 316 -30.75 -16.46 -23.07
CA TYR A 316 -29.82 -16.55 -21.91
C TYR A 316 -29.89 -15.30 -21.06
N LEU A 317 -29.32 -15.37 -19.87
CA LEU A 317 -29.12 -14.22 -19.00
C LEU A 317 -27.62 -13.92 -18.93
N ILE A 318 -27.25 -12.65 -19.12
CA ILE A 318 -25.94 -12.14 -18.72
C ILE A 318 -26.07 -11.57 -17.33
N ARG A 319 -25.20 -12.00 -16.43
CA ARG A 319 -25.08 -11.48 -15.07
C ARG A 319 -23.72 -10.86 -14.89
N ILE A 320 -23.70 -9.61 -14.41
CA ILE A 320 -22.50 -8.92 -14.00
C ILE A 320 -22.56 -8.71 -12.50
N ASN A 321 -21.55 -9.18 -11.78
CA ASN A 321 -21.28 -8.85 -10.39
C ASN A 321 -20.12 -7.86 -10.39
N ALA A 322 -20.24 -6.78 -9.64
CA ALA A 322 -19.18 -5.80 -9.46
C ALA A 322 -18.98 -5.53 -7.97
N GLN A 323 -17.73 -5.47 -7.54
CA GLN A 323 -17.34 -5.17 -6.17
C GLN A 323 -16.37 -3.99 -6.18
N ASP A 324 -16.70 -2.92 -5.41
CA ASP A 324 -15.79 -1.80 -5.22
C ASP A 324 -14.69 -2.12 -4.18
N GLU A 325 -13.76 -1.20 -4.05
CA GLU A 325 -12.63 -1.32 -3.11
C GLU A 325 -13.07 -1.32 -1.63
N GLU A 326 -14.30 -0.85 -1.34
CA GLU A 326 -14.88 -0.87 0.01
C GLU A 326 -15.60 -2.20 0.29
N GLY A 327 -15.57 -3.15 -0.65
CA GLY A 327 -16.22 -4.45 -0.54
C GLY A 327 -17.73 -4.43 -0.82
N ARG A 328 -18.29 -3.29 -1.27
CA ARG A 328 -19.70 -3.22 -1.67
C ARG A 328 -19.90 -3.97 -2.96
N GLN A 329 -20.92 -4.80 -2.99
CA GLN A 329 -21.26 -5.60 -4.16
C GLN A 329 -22.57 -5.13 -4.79
N VAL A 330 -22.58 -5.11 -6.10
CA VAL A 330 -23.79 -4.88 -6.90
C VAL A 330 -23.87 -5.90 -8.02
N GLN A 331 -25.09 -6.25 -8.40
CA GLN A 331 -25.36 -7.18 -9.46
C GLN A 331 -26.34 -6.56 -10.48
N ALA A 332 -26.09 -6.81 -11.75
CA ALA A 332 -27.01 -6.53 -12.82
C ALA A 332 -27.20 -7.77 -13.70
N THR A 333 -28.43 -7.98 -14.15
CA THR A 333 -28.77 -9.11 -15.04
C THR A 333 -29.54 -8.58 -16.24
N ARG A 334 -29.21 -9.10 -17.42
CA ARG A 334 -29.89 -8.73 -18.68
C ARG A 334 -30.13 -9.98 -19.53
N THR A 335 -31.30 -10.06 -20.12
CA THR A 335 -31.62 -11.11 -21.11
C THR A 335 -30.87 -10.83 -22.41
N MET A 336 -30.31 -11.86 -23.02
CA MET A 336 -29.73 -11.82 -24.36
C MET A 336 -30.27 -12.95 -25.24
N ILE A 337 -30.33 -12.72 -26.54
CA ILE A 337 -30.73 -13.72 -27.54
C ILE A 337 -29.50 -14.08 -28.37
N VAL A 338 -29.16 -15.37 -28.39
CA VAL A 338 -28.13 -15.94 -29.27
C VAL A 338 -28.83 -16.51 -30.48
N ARG A 339 -28.39 -16.12 -31.68
CA ARG A 339 -28.97 -16.56 -32.97
C ARG A 339 -28.03 -17.46 -33.71
#